data_824a265f98be8af989620740bcbb82fa
#
_entry.id   824a265f98be8af989620740bcbb82fa
#
_cell.length_a   1.000
_cell.length_b   1.000
_cell.length_c   1.000
_cell.angle_alpha   90.00
_cell.angle_beta   90.00
_cell.angle_gamma   90.00
#
_symmetry.space_group_name_H-M   'P 1'
#
loop_
_entity.id
_entity.type
_entity.pdbx_description
1 polymer ?
#
loop_
_entity_poly.entity_id
_entity_poly.type
_entity_poly.pdbx_seq_one_letter_code
_entity_poly.pdbx_strand_id
1 'polypeptide(L)'
;MQKVTILCTGKLKEKFYLDAVAEYVKRLSRFCKLEIIELPEERLPEDPSPAQIEAALSKEADAVRAKLPNGCLVIAMCVEGRERSSEELARYLADSAAQGASHIVFLIGSSFGMHESLKRQAAMRLSMSPMTFPHHLLRVMLLEQIYRAYQINAGSRYHK
;
A
#
# COMPACT_ATOMS: atom_id res chain seq x y z
N MET A 1 -4.29 -18.02 7.74
CA MET A 1 -4.38 -16.55 7.90
C MET A 1 -3.61 -15.90 6.76
N GLN A 2 -4.25 -15.01 6.05
CA GLN A 2 -3.65 -14.31 4.90
C GLN A 2 -2.48 -13.43 5.35
N LYS A 3 -1.42 -13.35 4.56
CA LYS A 3 -0.32 -12.42 4.79
C LYS A 3 -0.57 -11.14 4.01
N VAL A 4 -0.39 -10.00 4.66
CA VAL A 4 -0.49 -8.68 4.05
C VAL A 4 0.81 -7.92 4.29
N THR A 5 1.43 -7.41 3.24
CA THR A 5 2.62 -6.58 3.34
C THR A 5 2.30 -5.19 2.81
N ILE A 6 2.64 -4.16 3.57
CA ILE A 6 2.68 -2.78 3.10
C ILE A 6 4.14 -2.48 2.79
N LEU A 7 4.46 -2.32 1.52
CA LEU A 7 5.81 -2.05 1.05
C LEU A 7 5.88 -0.57 0.65
N CYS A 8 6.59 0.21 1.44
CA CYS A 8 6.64 1.66 1.34
C CYS A 8 8.02 2.13 0.91
N THR A 9 8.08 3.07 -0.02
CA THR A 9 9.30 3.82 -0.29
C THR A 9 9.26 5.10 0.53
N GLY A 10 10.09 5.17 1.56
CA GLY A 10 10.12 6.24 2.54
C GLY A 10 9.95 5.73 3.97
N LYS A 11 10.47 6.49 4.93
CA LYS A 11 10.46 6.14 6.34
C LYS A 11 9.59 7.11 7.13
N LEU A 12 8.70 6.57 7.99
CA LEU A 12 7.93 7.38 8.93
C LEU A 12 8.83 7.93 10.02
N LYS A 13 8.68 9.22 10.31
CA LYS A 13 9.43 9.91 11.36
C LYS A 13 8.52 10.56 12.40
N GLU A 14 7.36 11.06 11.98
CA GLU A 14 6.43 11.77 12.85
C GLU A 14 5.77 10.81 13.85
N LYS A 15 5.86 11.16 15.14
CA LYS A 15 5.35 10.31 16.22
C LYS A 15 3.85 10.02 16.07
N PHE A 16 3.07 11.02 15.64
CA PHE A 16 1.61 10.82 15.49
C PHE A 16 1.26 9.80 14.40
N TYR A 17 2.05 9.72 13.31
CA TYR A 17 1.88 8.67 12.30
C TYR A 17 2.34 7.31 12.82
N LEU A 18 3.48 7.27 13.52
CA LEU A 18 3.99 6.03 14.13
C LEU A 18 2.98 5.45 15.13
N ASP A 19 2.38 6.29 15.95
CA ASP A 19 1.36 5.87 16.93
C ASP A 19 0.10 5.35 16.24
N ALA A 20 -0.36 6.03 15.18
CA ALA A 20 -1.52 5.60 14.40
C ALA A 20 -1.27 4.25 13.70
N VAL A 21 -0.10 4.09 13.08
CA VAL A 21 0.29 2.82 12.44
C VAL A 21 0.34 1.69 13.48
N ALA A 22 0.94 1.93 14.63
CA ALA A 22 1.03 0.92 15.69
C ALA A 22 -0.35 0.46 16.15
N GLU A 23 -1.33 1.36 16.26
CA GLU A 23 -2.70 1.02 16.62
C GLU A 23 -3.36 0.10 15.58
N TYR A 24 -3.21 0.39 14.29
CA TYR A 24 -3.77 -0.46 13.25
C TYR A 24 -3.05 -1.80 13.12
N VAL A 25 -1.74 -1.84 13.31
CA VAL A 25 -0.98 -3.10 13.38
C VAL A 25 -1.56 -4.01 14.47
N LYS A 26 -1.83 -3.45 15.64
CA LYS A 26 -2.45 -4.18 16.75
C LYS A 26 -3.83 -4.71 16.38
N ARG A 27 -4.69 -3.85 15.80
CA ARG A 27 -6.05 -4.25 15.40
C ARG A 27 -6.05 -5.34 14.32
N LEU A 28 -5.15 -5.23 13.35
CA LEU A 28 -5.05 -6.17 12.22
C LEU A 28 -4.48 -7.54 12.62
N SER A 29 -3.79 -7.64 13.75
CA SER A 29 -3.17 -8.89 14.19
C SER A 29 -4.15 -10.06 14.34
N ARG A 30 -5.44 -9.78 14.53
CA ARG A 30 -6.50 -10.79 14.63
C ARG A 30 -6.94 -11.34 13.27
N PHE A 31 -6.67 -10.61 12.18
CA PHE A 31 -7.22 -10.89 10.86
C PHE A 31 -6.18 -11.37 9.85
N CYS A 32 -4.97 -10.88 9.95
CA CYS A 32 -3.91 -11.21 9.00
C CYS A 32 -2.53 -11.15 9.65
N LYS A 33 -1.56 -11.72 8.95
CA LYS A 33 -0.15 -11.54 9.28
C LYS A 33 0.34 -10.30 8.55
N LEU A 34 0.33 -9.16 9.26
CA LEU A 34 0.73 -7.88 8.69
C LEU A 34 2.24 -7.68 8.83
N GLU A 35 2.86 -7.22 7.76
CA GLU A 35 4.26 -6.80 7.72
C GLU A 35 4.34 -5.44 7.03
N ILE A 36 5.12 -4.52 7.58
CA ILE A 36 5.39 -3.23 6.96
C ILE A 36 6.89 -3.17 6.66
N ILE A 37 7.22 -2.99 5.39
CA ILE A 37 8.60 -2.87 4.92
C ILE A 37 8.81 -1.45 4.42
N GLU A 38 9.81 -0.77 4.96
CA GLU A 38 10.21 0.57 4.53
C GLU A 38 11.50 0.48 3.75
N LEU A 39 11.51 1.03 2.53
CA LEU A 39 12.68 1.15 1.69
C LEU A 39 13.13 2.61 1.64
N PRO A 40 14.44 2.87 1.49
CA PRO A 40 14.94 4.23 1.41
C PRO A 40 14.44 4.93 0.15
N GLU A 41 14.07 6.20 0.29
CA GLU A 41 13.75 7.07 -0.83
C GLU A 41 15.04 7.59 -1.45
N GLU A 42 15.10 7.59 -2.79
CA GLU A 42 16.25 8.15 -3.51
C GLU A 42 16.34 9.66 -3.31
N ARG A 43 17.55 10.14 -3.09
CA ARG A 43 17.81 11.57 -2.93
C ARG A 43 17.72 12.28 -4.27
N LEU A 44 16.99 13.40 -4.27
CA LEU A 44 16.86 14.28 -5.43
C LEU A 44 17.29 15.70 -5.05
N PRO A 45 17.78 16.50 -6.01
CA PRO A 45 18.03 17.92 -5.76
C PRO A 45 16.70 18.64 -5.46
N GLU A 46 16.78 19.88 -4.99
CA GLU A 46 15.60 20.68 -4.59
C GLU A 46 14.62 20.89 -5.74
N ASP A 47 15.12 21.08 -6.95
CA ASP A 47 14.31 21.25 -8.16
C ASP A 47 14.74 20.22 -9.22
N PRO A 48 14.32 18.94 -9.05
CA PRO A 48 14.80 17.90 -9.95
C PRO A 48 14.18 17.97 -11.33
N SER A 49 14.97 17.66 -12.35
CA SER A 49 14.48 17.52 -13.73
C SER A 49 13.60 16.27 -13.87
N PRO A 50 12.74 16.22 -14.91
CA PRO A 50 11.97 15.00 -15.21
C PRO A 50 12.86 13.76 -15.37
N ALA A 51 14.02 13.87 -15.97
CA ALA A 51 14.97 12.77 -16.14
C ALA A 51 15.55 12.29 -14.81
N GLN A 52 15.82 13.22 -13.88
CA GLN A 52 16.30 12.88 -12.53
C GLN A 52 15.22 12.15 -11.73
N ILE A 53 13.98 12.62 -11.83
CA ILE A 53 12.82 11.96 -11.18
C ILE A 53 12.65 10.54 -11.73
N GLU A 54 12.67 10.38 -13.06
CA GLU A 54 12.53 9.07 -13.70
C GLU A 54 13.64 8.11 -13.25
N ALA A 55 14.88 8.57 -13.19
CA ALA A 55 16.01 7.75 -12.74
C ALA A 55 15.86 7.34 -11.28
N ALA A 56 15.42 8.25 -10.40
CA ALA A 56 15.18 7.96 -8.99
C ALA A 56 14.06 6.93 -8.81
N LEU A 57 12.93 7.13 -9.50
CA LEU A 57 11.80 6.20 -9.44
C LEU A 57 12.16 4.82 -9.99
N SER A 58 13.00 4.76 -11.02
CA SER A 58 13.49 3.49 -11.57
C SER A 58 14.32 2.71 -10.54
N LYS A 59 15.23 3.38 -9.81
CA LYS A 59 16.00 2.76 -8.74
C LYS A 59 15.12 2.29 -7.58
N GLU A 60 14.17 3.11 -7.18
CA GLU A 60 13.20 2.76 -6.14
C GLU A 60 12.39 1.52 -6.56
N ALA A 61 11.99 1.45 -7.83
CA ALA A 61 11.28 0.30 -8.38
C ALA A 61 12.11 -0.99 -8.32
N ASP A 62 13.40 -0.93 -8.62
CA ASP A 62 14.29 -2.08 -8.53
C ASP A 62 14.40 -2.60 -7.09
N ALA A 63 14.50 -1.68 -6.11
CA ALA A 63 14.51 -2.03 -4.70
C ALA A 63 13.20 -2.69 -4.26
N VAL A 64 12.06 -2.18 -4.75
CA VAL A 64 10.73 -2.78 -4.48
C VAL A 64 10.68 -4.20 -5.05
N ARG A 65 11.06 -4.40 -6.32
CA ARG A 65 11.04 -5.73 -6.95
C ARG A 65 11.89 -6.74 -6.20
N ALA A 66 13.03 -6.32 -5.68
CA ALA A 66 13.92 -7.18 -4.90
C ALA A 66 13.26 -7.69 -3.60
N LYS A 67 12.23 -7.01 -3.11
CA LYS A 67 11.50 -7.37 -1.90
C LYS A 67 10.16 -8.06 -2.17
N LEU A 68 9.70 -8.08 -3.40
CA LEU A 68 8.42 -8.73 -3.72
C LEU A 68 8.53 -10.26 -3.62
N PRO A 69 7.69 -10.90 -2.80
CA PRO A 69 7.65 -12.36 -2.73
C PRO A 69 7.14 -12.96 -4.03
N ASN A 70 7.61 -14.16 -4.35
CA ASN A 70 7.10 -14.91 -5.50
C ASN A 70 5.63 -15.25 -5.30
N GLY A 71 4.82 -15.02 -6.35
CA GLY A 71 3.41 -15.38 -6.36
C GLY A 71 2.51 -14.49 -5.52
N CYS A 72 3.00 -13.35 -5.04
CA CYS A 72 2.17 -12.41 -4.30
C CYS A 72 1.23 -11.63 -5.24
N LEU A 73 0.07 -11.23 -4.70
CA LEU A 73 -0.85 -10.34 -5.38
C LEU A 73 -0.46 -8.89 -5.08
N VAL A 74 -0.11 -8.13 -6.10
CA VAL A 74 0.38 -6.75 -5.94
C VAL A 74 -0.74 -5.75 -6.22
N ILE A 75 -0.97 -4.84 -5.27
CA ILE A 75 -1.87 -3.70 -5.41
C ILE A 75 -1.04 -2.43 -5.32
N ALA A 76 -1.02 -1.63 -6.38
CA ALA A 76 -0.30 -0.36 -6.41
C ALA A 76 -1.22 0.79 -6.02
N MET A 77 -0.83 1.55 -4.98
CA MET A 77 -1.56 2.75 -4.56
C MET A 77 -1.12 3.91 -5.45
N CYS A 78 -2.05 4.50 -6.18
CA CYS A 78 -1.77 5.65 -7.04
C CYS A 78 -3.03 6.49 -7.28
N VAL A 79 -2.85 7.80 -7.44
CA VAL A 79 -3.97 8.76 -7.61
C VAL A 79 -4.79 8.43 -8.86
N GLU A 80 -4.12 8.04 -9.95
CA GLU A 80 -4.73 7.68 -11.23
C GLU A 80 -5.32 6.28 -11.27
N GLY A 81 -5.27 5.55 -10.15
CA GLY A 81 -5.86 4.22 -10.05
C GLY A 81 -7.38 4.26 -10.02
N ARG A 82 -7.99 3.09 -9.99
CA ARG A 82 -9.44 2.94 -9.86
C ARG A 82 -9.86 3.20 -8.41
N GLU A 83 -10.85 4.08 -8.23
CA GLU A 83 -11.49 4.25 -6.94
C GLU A 83 -12.43 3.07 -6.65
N ARG A 84 -12.44 2.62 -5.40
CA ARG A 84 -13.32 1.55 -4.94
C ARG A 84 -13.91 1.94 -3.59
N SER A 85 -15.13 1.51 -3.33
CA SER A 85 -15.72 1.63 -1.99
C SER A 85 -15.03 0.67 -1.02
N SER A 86 -15.24 0.88 0.28
CA SER A 86 -14.74 -0.04 1.31
C SER A 86 -15.29 -1.45 1.12
N GLU A 87 -16.55 -1.58 0.72
CA GLU A 87 -17.20 -2.87 0.43
C GLU A 87 -16.61 -3.55 -0.81
N GLU A 88 -16.28 -2.78 -1.84
CA GLU A 88 -15.61 -3.32 -3.05
C GLU A 88 -14.21 -3.82 -2.73
N LEU A 89 -13.45 -3.09 -1.90
CA LEU A 89 -12.13 -3.54 -1.45
C LEU A 89 -12.26 -4.82 -0.60
N ALA A 90 -13.23 -4.86 0.32
CA ALA A 90 -13.47 -6.04 1.14
C ALA A 90 -13.77 -7.26 0.26
N ARG A 91 -14.65 -7.10 -0.73
CA ARG A 91 -14.97 -8.17 -1.68
C ARG A 91 -13.75 -8.62 -2.47
N TYR A 92 -12.97 -7.66 -2.97
CA TYR A 92 -11.74 -7.97 -3.71
C TYR A 92 -10.77 -8.82 -2.89
N LEU A 93 -10.55 -8.46 -1.61
CA LEU A 93 -9.68 -9.23 -0.72
C LEU A 93 -10.23 -10.63 -0.45
N ALA A 94 -11.53 -10.76 -0.23
CA ALA A 94 -12.17 -12.05 0.00
C ALA A 94 -12.09 -12.95 -1.24
N ASP A 95 -12.39 -12.40 -2.41
CA ASP A 95 -12.34 -13.13 -3.69
C ASP A 95 -10.91 -13.57 -4.02
N SER A 96 -9.94 -12.70 -3.79
CA SER A 96 -8.52 -13.01 -3.98
C SER A 96 -8.08 -14.17 -3.08
N ALA A 97 -8.48 -14.16 -1.82
CA ALA A 97 -8.19 -15.24 -0.87
C ALA A 97 -8.84 -16.55 -1.33
N ALA A 98 -10.09 -16.52 -1.79
CA ALA A 98 -10.81 -17.69 -2.30
C ALA A 98 -10.14 -18.26 -3.57
N GLN A 99 -9.49 -17.43 -4.36
CA GLN A 99 -8.73 -17.82 -5.54
C GLN A 99 -7.29 -18.26 -5.23
N GLY A 100 -6.91 -18.33 -3.96
CA GLY A 100 -5.61 -18.83 -3.53
C GLY A 100 -4.55 -17.77 -3.29
N ALA A 101 -4.88 -16.48 -3.32
CA ALA A 101 -3.94 -15.42 -2.99
C ALA A 101 -3.68 -15.39 -1.47
N SER A 102 -2.63 -16.07 -1.05
CA SER A 102 -2.23 -16.16 0.37
C SER A 102 -1.42 -14.95 0.84
N HIS A 103 -0.84 -14.19 -0.08
CA HIS A 103 0.01 -13.04 0.22
C HIS A 103 -0.36 -11.86 -0.68
N ILE A 104 -0.84 -10.78 -0.07
CA ILE A 104 -1.17 -9.53 -0.75
C ILE A 104 -0.13 -8.48 -0.36
N VAL A 105 0.39 -7.76 -1.35
CA VAL A 105 1.35 -6.67 -1.15
C VAL A 105 0.76 -5.37 -1.67
N PHE A 106 0.62 -4.39 -0.80
CA PHE A 106 0.26 -3.03 -1.18
C PHE A 106 1.52 -2.19 -1.33
N LEU A 107 1.67 -1.52 -2.48
CA LEU A 107 2.81 -0.66 -2.75
C LEU A 107 2.44 0.80 -2.53
N ILE A 108 3.21 1.50 -1.72
CA ILE A 108 3.11 2.95 -1.54
C ILE A 108 4.40 3.58 -2.03
N GLY A 109 4.31 4.51 -2.98
CA GLY A 109 5.46 5.19 -3.56
C GLY A 109 6.05 6.25 -2.64
N SER A 110 7.12 6.88 -3.13
CA SER A 110 7.78 8.01 -2.48
C SER A 110 7.06 9.33 -2.76
N SER A 111 7.66 10.46 -2.37
CA SER A 111 7.09 11.80 -2.57
C SER A 111 6.79 12.12 -4.05
N PHE A 112 7.55 11.55 -4.98
CA PHE A 112 7.33 11.70 -6.43
C PHE A 112 6.47 10.58 -7.03
N GLY A 113 5.92 9.72 -6.18
CA GLY A 113 5.05 8.64 -6.60
C GLY A 113 5.81 7.34 -6.86
N MET A 114 5.40 6.62 -7.88
CA MET A 114 5.88 5.28 -8.19
C MET A 114 6.20 5.17 -9.66
N HIS A 115 7.26 4.44 -10.00
CA HIS A 115 7.61 4.19 -11.38
C HIS A 115 6.49 3.48 -12.13
N GLU A 116 6.23 3.88 -13.37
CA GLU A 116 5.13 3.34 -14.18
C GLU A 116 5.23 1.82 -14.37
N SER A 117 6.42 1.27 -14.43
CA SER A 117 6.64 -0.18 -14.58
C SER A 117 6.07 -0.99 -13.41
N LEU A 118 6.11 -0.45 -12.18
CA LEU A 118 5.48 -1.10 -11.03
C LEU A 118 3.96 -1.07 -11.13
N LYS A 119 3.41 0.06 -11.56
CA LYS A 119 1.96 0.20 -11.75
C LYS A 119 1.44 -0.78 -12.80
N ARG A 120 2.18 -0.95 -13.90
CA ARG A 120 1.83 -1.91 -14.96
C ARG A 120 1.93 -3.36 -14.50
N GLN A 121 2.85 -3.66 -13.61
CA GLN A 121 3.07 -4.99 -13.04
C GLN A 121 2.01 -5.36 -12.01
N ALA A 122 1.35 -4.39 -11.38
CA ALA A 122 0.36 -4.63 -10.34
C ALA A 122 -0.91 -5.29 -10.90
N ALA A 123 -1.49 -6.18 -10.09
CA ALA A 123 -2.79 -6.80 -10.41
C ALA A 123 -3.93 -5.78 -10.34
N MET A 124 -3.79 -4.77 -9.49
CA MET A 124 -4.75 -3.68 -9.35
C MET A 124 -4.03 -2.37 -9.04
N ARG A 125 -4.52 -1.29 -9.64
CA ARG A 125 -4.16 0.08 -9.28
C ARG A 125 -5.31 0.65 -8.47
N LEU A 126 -5.06 1.01 -7.21
CA LEU A 126 -6.07 1.50 -6.29
C LEU A 126 -5.84 2.96 -5.97
N SER A 127 -6.87 3.79 -6.16
CA SER A 127 -6.87 5.18 -5.75
C SER A 127 -7.75 5.38 -4.52
N MET A 128 -7.22 6.09 -3.52
CA MET A 128 -8.03 6.53 -2.38
C MET A 128 -8.96 7.67 -2.75
N SER A 129 -8.54 8.53 -3.69
CA SER A 129 -9.26 9.75 -4.06
C SER A 129 -8.56 10.40 -5.26
N PRO A 130 -9.24 11.22 -6.08
CA PRO A 130 -8.59 12.11 -7.02
C PRO A 130 -7.69 13.15 -6.34
N MET A 131 -7.92 13.43 -5.05
CA MET A 131 -7.07 14.30 -4.26
C MET A 131 -5.76 13.60 -3.91
N THR A 132 -4.69 14.36 -3.81
CA THR A 132 -3.37 13.87 -3.40
C THR A 132 -3.23 13.97 -1.88
N PHE A 133 -2.74 12.92 -1.26
CA PHE A 133 -2.41 12.88 0.17
C PHE A 133 -0.92 12.67 0.36
N PRO A 134 -0.33 13.21 1.44
CA PRO A 134 1.03 12.84 1.82
C PRO A 134 1.14 11.32 1.94
N HIS A 135 2.23 10.73 1.44
CA HIS A 135 2.37 9.27 1.43
C HIS A 135 2.38 8.65 2.84
N HIS A 136 2.81 9.40 3.86
CA HIS A 136 2.75 8.95 5.26
C HIS A 136 1.32 8.87 5.79
N LEU A 137 0.47 9.86 5.45
CA LEU A 137 -0.95 9.82 5.80
C LEU A 137 -1.67 8.70 5.04
N LEU A 138 -1.34 8.52 3.77
CA LEU A 138 -1.90 7.45 2.95
C LEU A 138 -1.66 6.07 3.59
N ARG A 139 -0.50 5.85 4.20
CA ARG A 139 -0.19 4.61 4.91
C ARG A 139 -1.21 4.33 6.01
N VAL A 140 -1.53 5.33 6.83
CA VAL A 140 -2.52 5.20 7.89
C VAL A 140 -3.91 4.94 7.31
N MET A 141 -4.30 5.69 6.29
CA MET A 141 -5.60 5.54 5.62
C MET A 141 -5.75 4.15 5.00
N LEU A 142 -4.69 3.63 4.39
CA LEU A 142 -4.69 2.29 3.81
C LEU A 142 -4.86 1.22 4.89
N LEU A 143 -4.13 1.34 6.00
CA LEU A 143 -4.28 0.40 7.12
C LEU A 143 -5.70 0.40 7.67
N GLU A 144 -6.33 1.58 7.80
CA GLU A 144 -7.74 1.69 8.19
C GLU A 144 -8.64 0.94 7.20
N GLN A 145 -8.43 1.11 5.89
CA GLN A 145 -9.27 0.46 4.88
C GLN A 145 -9.07 -1.05 4.85
N ILE A 146 -7.85 -1.54 5.05
CA ILE A 146 -7.59 -2.98 5.16
C ILE A 146 -8.28 -3.55 6.40
N TYR A 147 -8.17 -2.87 7.54
CA TYR A 147 -8.87 -3.26 8.76
C TYR A 147 -10.39 -3.31 8.57
N ARG A 148 -10.93 -2.26 7.96
CA ARG A 148 -12.37 -2.17 7.65
C ARG A 148 -12.82 -3.29 6.71
N ALA A 149 -12.03 -3.61 5.71
CA ALA A 149 -12.31 -4.71 4.79
C ALA A 149 -12.43 -6.06 5.52
N TYR A 150 -11.50 -6.36 6.43
CA TYR A 150 -11.58 -7.57 7.25
C TYR A 150 -12.78 -7.56 8.19
N GLN A 151 -13.13 -6.42 8.75
CA GLN A 151 -14.32 -6.26 9.59
C GLN A 151 -15.61 -6.50 8.81
N ILE A 152 -15.70 -5.98 7.59
CA ILE A 152 -16.84 -6.21 6.69
C ILE A 152 -16.96 -7.71 6.39
N ASN A 153 -15.86 -8.35 6.02
CA ASN A 153 -15.84 -9.78 5.68
C ASN A 153 -16.16 -10.68 6.88
N ALA A 154 -15.88 -10.22 8.09
CA ALA A 154 -16.24 -10.91 9.33
C ALA A 154 -17.70 -10.67 9.76
N GLY A 155 -18.44 -9.83 9.06
CA GLY A 155 -19.83 -9.51 9.40
C GLY A 155 -19.99 -8.67 10.67
N SER A 156 -18.95 -7.92 11.05
CA SER A 156 -18.98 -7.10 12.27
C SER A 156 -19.76 -5.79 12.04
N ARG A 157 -20.08 -5.11 13.16
CA ARG A 157 -20.78 -3.82 13.14
C ARG A 157 -19.84 -2.61 12.97
N TYR A 158 -18.56 -2.83 12.71
CA TYR A 158 -17.57 -1.75 12.57
C TYR A 158 -17.92 -0.82 11.41
N HIS A 159 -18.26 -1.38 10.26
CA HIS A 159 -18.68 -0.63 9.08
C HIS A 159 -20.17 -0.33 9.17
N LYS A 160 -20.52 0.96 9.17
CA LYS A 160 -21.90 1.44 9.30
C LYS A 160 -22.38 2.08 8.02
#